data_24ee542e69ece22acfcaeda0773b5a6d
#
_entry.id   24ee542e69ece22acfcaeda0773b5a6d
#
_cell.length_a   1.000
_cell.length_b   1.000
_cell.length_c   1.000
_cell.angle_alpha   90.00
_cell.angle_beta   90.00
_cell.angle_gamma   90.00
#
_symmetry.space_group_name_H-M   'P 1'
#
loop_
_entity.id
_entity.type
_entity.pdbx_description
1 polymer ?
#
loop_
_entity_poly.entity_id
_entity_poly.type
_entity_poly.pdbx_seq_one_letter_code
_entity_poly.pdbx_strand_id
1 'polypeptide(L)' 'SPMSVAYEIFREVRRLGQEIEQQRVVVGAHPAVALLLQEQEQPGVEELERRYSAKILVTPDDRLHLEQFDLVVM' A
#
# COMPACT_ATOMS: atom_id res chain seq x y z
N SER A 1 6.41 12.95 6.10
CA SER A 1 6.81 12.95 4.68
C SER A 1 6.12 11.81 3.95
N PRO A 2 6.01 11.89 2.62
CA PRO A 2 5.42 10.79 1.86
C PRO A 2 6.10 9.45 2.09
N MET A 3 7.43 9.43 2.26
CA MET A 3 8.17 8.21 2.50
C MET A 3 7.78 7.58 3.84
N SER A 4 7.59 8.39 4.88
CA SER A 4 7.16 7.89 6.19
C SER A 4 5.80 7.22 6.09
N VAL A 5 4.89 7.82 5.30
CA VAL A 5 3.56 7.25 5.12
C VAL A 5 3.65 5.94 4.33
N ALA A 6 4.49 5.90 3.30
CA ALA A 6 4.71 4.67 2.53
C ALA A 6 5.17 3.54 3.46
N TYR A 7 6.09 3.82 4.38
CA TYR A 7 6.56 2.81 5.33
C TYR A 7 5.47 2.39 6.30
N GLU A 8 4.60 3.31 6.70
CA GLU A 8 3.45 2.94 7.53
C GLU A 8 2.50 2.01 6.78
N ILE A 9 2.30 2.25 5.49
CA ILE A 9 1.47 1.38 4.65
C ILE A 9 2.10 -0.01 4.58
N PHE A 10 3.40 -0.10 4.33
CA PHE A 10 4.09 -1.39 4.31
C PHE A 10 3.93 -2.12 5.64
N ARG A 11 4.08 -1.39 6.76
CA ARG A 11 3.93 -1.98 8.08
C ARG A 11 2.52 -2.52 8.29
N GLU A 12 1.52 -1.76 7.84
CA GLU A 12 0.12 -2.18 7.98
C GLU A 12 -0.17 -3.42 7.13
N VAL A 13 0.36 -3.49 5.92
CA VAL A 13 0.21 -4.67 5.07
C VAL A 13 0.83 -5.88 5.76
N ARG A 14 2.03 -5.72 6.34
CA ARG A 14 2.68 -6.82 7.05
C ARG A 14 1.89 -7.23 8.30
N ARG A 15 1.27 -6.26 8.99
CA ARG A 15 0.45 -6.55 10.15
C ARG A 15 -0.76 -7.42 9.78
N LEU A 16 -1.37 -7.14 8.64
CA LEU A 16 -2.48 -7.94 8.13
C LEU A 16 -2.03 -9.35 7.74
N GLY A 17 -0.82 -9.45 7.20
CA GLY A 17 -0.16 -10.74 6.98
C GLY A 17 -1.03 -11.79 6.34
N GLN A 18 -1.34 -12.85 7.09
CA GLN A 18 -2.10 -13.98 6.58
C GLN A 18 -3.51 -13.61 6.16
N GLU A 19 -4.07 -12.54 6.70
CA GLU A 19 -5.42 -12.12 6.35
C GLU A 19 -5.53 -11.69 4.89
N ILE A 20 -4.42 -11.26 4.27
CA ILE A 20 -4.41 -10.84 2.88
C ILE A 20 -3.87 -11.91 1.95
N GLU A 21 -3.50 -13.07 2.47
CA GLU A 21 -2.89 -14.13 1.66
C GLU A 21 -3.86 -14.57 0.58
N GLN A 22 -3.39 -14.53 -0.68
CA GLN A 22 -4.15 -14.86 -1.88
C GLN A 22 -5.34 -13.93 -2.11
N GLN A 23 -5.32 -12.76 -1.48
CA GLN A 23 -6.38 -11.77 -1.62
C GLN A 23 -5.92 -10.59 -2.46
N ARG A 24 -6.87 -9.72 -2.80
CA ARG A 24 -6.58 -8.43 -3.41
C ARG A 24 -6.67 -7.36 -2.35
N VAL A 25 -5.71 -6.43 -2.38
CA VAL A 25 -5.68 -5.31 -1.45
C VAL A 25 -5.63 -4.03 -2.27
N VAL A 26 -6.58 -3.15 -2.02
CA VAL A 26 -6.57 -1.82 -2.63
C VAL A 26 -6.07 -0.83 -1.59
N VAL A 27 -4.99 -0.14 -1.92
CA VAL A 27 -4.41 0.89 -1.07
C VAL A 27 -4.78 2.25 -1.65
N GLY A 28 -5.62 3.00 -0.95
CA GLY A 28 -5.91 4.38 -1.30
C GLY A 28 -5.01 5.31 -0.51
N ALA A 29 -4.36 6.25 -1.17
CA ALA A 29 -3.42 7.15 -0.51
C ALA A 29 -3.40 8.49 -1.21
N HIS A 30 -2.93 9.51 -0.50
CA HIS A 30 -2.68 10.82 -1.10
C HIS A 30 -1.83 10.66 -2.35
N PRO A 31 -2.08 11.45 -3.42
CA PRO A 31 -1.36 11.28 -4.69
C PRO A 31 0.16 11.24 -4.58
N ALA A 32 0.76 12.03 -3.67
CA ALA A 32 2.21 12.02 -3.48
C ALA A 32 2.71 10.68 -2.93
N VAL A 33 1.94 10.07 -2.04
CA VAL A 33 2.27 8.77 -1.46
C VAL A 33 2.02 7.66 -2.49
N ALA A 34 0.89 7.74 -3.19
CA ALA A 34 0.55 6.76 -4.22
C ALA A 34 1.62 6.73 -5.31
N LEU A 35 2.08 7.90 -5.76
CA LEU A 35 3.11 7.98 -6.78
C LEU A 35 4.41 7.34 -6.29
N LEU A 36 4.78 7.60 -5.04
CA LEU A 36 5.99 7.03 -4.44
C LEU A 36 5.91 5.50 -4.42
N LEU A 37 4.76 4.95 -4.03
CA LEU A 37 4.54 3.51 -4.00
C LEU A 37 4.54 2.88 -5.39
N GLN A 38 4.04 3.63 -6.39
CA GLN A 38 3.93 3.13 -7.76
C GLN A 38 5.25 3.20 -8.51
N GLU A 39 6.19 4.02 -8.06
CA GLU A 39 7.45 4.22 -8.76
C GLU A 39 8.63 3.82 -7.91
N GLN A 40 9.12 4.73 -7.07
CA GLN A 40 10.36 4.53 -6.33
C GLN A 40 10.29 3.34 -5.38
N GLU A 41 9.15 3.13 -4.75
CA GLU A 41 8.94 2.05 -3.78
C GLU A 41 8.19 0.86 -4.35
N GLN A 42 8.03 0.79 -5.66
CA GLN A 42 7.38 -0.34 -6.30
C GLN A 42 8.04 -1.68 -5.97
N PRO A 43 9.37 -1.78 -5.89
CA PRO A 43 10.00 -3.04 -5.48
C PRO A 43 9.52 -3.53 -4.11
N GLY A 44 9.26 -2.62 -3.17
CA GLY A 44 8.73 -2.98 -1.86
C GLY A 44 7.31 -3.52 -1.95
N VAL A 45 6.49 -2.91 -2.79
CA VAL A 45 5.12 -3.39 -3.04
C VAL A 45 5.16 -4.80 -3.61
N GLU A 46 6.01 -5.03 -4.61
CA GLU A 46 6.13 -6.33 -5.26
C GLU A 46 6.65 -7.39 -4.30
N GLU A 47 7.53 -7.03 -3.40
CA GLU A 47 8.04 -7.95 -2.39
C GLU A 47 6.90 -8.44 -1.47
N LEU A 48 6.03 -7.54 -1.07
CA LEU A 48 4.88 -7.90 -0.25
C LEU A 48 3.89 -8.77 -1.03
N GLU A 49 3.68 -8.46 -2.32
CA GLU A 49 2.84 -9.28 -3.17
C GLU A 49 3.37 -10.72 -3.25
N ARG A 50 4.67 -10.88 -3.41
CA ARG A 50 5.28 -12.22 -3.45
C ARG A 50 5.16 -12.92 -2.10
N ARG A 51 5.44 -12.20 -1.02
CA ARG A 51 5.44 -12.78 0.32
C ARG A 51 4.09 -13.38 0.69
N TYR A 52 3.01 -12.68 0.35
CA TYR A 52 1.66 -13.09 0.74
C TYR A 52 0.84 -13.65 -0.41
N SER A 53 1.42 -13.79 -1.58
CA SER A 53 0.71 -14.19 -2.80
C SER A 53 -0.52 -13.34 -3.01
N ALA A 54 -0.39 -12.03 -2.74
CA ALA A 54 -1.47 -11.07 -2.81
C ALA A 54 -1.29 -10.17 -4.03
N LYS A 55 -2.39 -9.53 -4.42
CA LYS A 55 -2.37 -8.50 -5.43
C LYS A 55 -2.60 -7.17 -4.73
N ILE A 56 -1.68 -6.24 -4.90
CA ILE A 56 -1.77 -4.93 -4.26
C ILE A 56 -1.94 -3.86 -5.34
N LEU A 57 -3.08 -3.18 -5.32
CA LEU A 57 -3.37 -2.09 -6.22
C LEU A 57 -3.30 -0.78 -5.44
N VAL A 58 -2.44 0.13 -5.87
CA VAL A 58 -2.30 1.44 -5.25
C VAL A 58 -3.08 2.45 -6.08
N THR A 59 -4.00 3.17 -5.45
CA THR A 59 -4.80 4.19 -6.12
C THR A 59 -4.62 5.54 -5.43
N PRO A 60 -4.37 6.61 -6.20
CA PRO A 60 -4.33 7.95 -5.61
C PRO A 60 -5.72 8.42 -5.23
N ASP A 61 -5.82 9.12 -4.11
CA ASP A 61 -7.07 9.70 -3.65
C ASP A 61 -6.78 11.11 -3.13
N ASP A 62 -7.16 12.12 -3.89
CA ASP A 62 -6.86 13.51 -3.56
C ASP A 62 -7.73 14.07 -2.45
N ARG A 63 -8.72 13.29 -1.97
CA ARG A 63 -9.54 13.67 -0.82
C ARG A 63 -8.84 13.35 0.49
N LEU A 64 -7.82 12.49 0.46
CA LEU A 64 -7.07 12.11 1.64
C LEU A 64 -5.96 13.11 1.93
N HIS A 65 -5.73 13.39 3.22
CA HIS A 65 -4.54 14.14 3.63
C HIS A 65 -3.31 13.27 3.45
N LEU A 66 -2.14 13.91 3.46
CA LEU A 66 -0.88 13.22 3.21
C LEU A 66 -0.68 12.00 4.11
N GLU A 67 -1.13 12.11 5.37
CA GLU A 67 -0.91 11.07 6.37
C GLU A 67 -2.01 10.01 6.42
N GLN A 68 -3.04 10.18 5.61
CA GLN A 68 -4.19 9.26 5.61
C GLN A 68 -4.04 8.24 4.49
N PHE A 69 -4.49 7.03 4.78
CA PHE A 69 -4.57 5.99 3.74
C PHE A 69 -5.64 4.97 4.13
N ASP A 70 -6.10 4.25 3.12
CA ASP A 70 -7.10 3.19 3.29
C ASP A 70 -6.55 1.89 2.76
N LEU A 71 -6.86 0.79 3.42
CA LEU A 71 -6.60 -0.55 2.91
C LEU A 71 -7.92 -1.29 2.86
N VAL A 72 -8.27 -1.79 1.68
CA VAL A 72 -9.48 -2.57 1.48
C VAL A 72 -9.08 -3.94 0.96
N VAL A 73 -9.43 -4.98 1.70
CA VAL A 73 -9.17 -6.35 1.30
C VAL A 73 -10.41 -6.87 0.58
N MET A 74 -10.22 -7.40 -0.61
CA MET A 74 -11.34 -7.79 -1.48
C MET A 74 -11.33 -9.29 -1.81
#